data_65dccdc2a31f44f78c905698280b2501
#
_entry.id   65dccdc2a31f44f78c905698280b2501
#
_cell.length_a   1.000
_cell.length_b   1.000
_cell.length_c   1.000
_cell.angle_alpha   90.00
_cell.angle_beta   90.00
_cell.angle_gamma   90.00
#
_symmetry.space_group_name_H-M   'P 1'
#
loop_
_entity.id
_entity.type
_entity.pdbx_description
1 polymer ?
#
loop_
_entity_poly.entity_id
_entity_poly.type
_entity_poly.pdbx_seq_one_letter_code
_entity_poly.pdbx_strand_id
1 'polypeptide(L)'
;MNILLKTIESLNKEEIRYYKIFSNRTHNEENRKDIILFESIKNNISDYNEKEIAEKMYGDKKNNFYQLKNNLLHGINKSIVSQHTNKEDDTSLYNIILLSRIYQRKGDVDLSYHYLKKAE
;
A
#
# COMPACT_ATOMS: atom_id res chain seq x y z
N MET A 1 13.84 7.24 10.12
CA MET A 1 12.50 6.71 10.43
C MET A 1 12.19 5.54 9.51
N ASN A 2 11.77 4.42 10.06
CA ASN A 2 11.39 3.26 9.26
C ASN A 2 9.90 3.36 8.90
N ILE A 3 9.62 3.71 7.66
CA ILE A 3 8.24 3.92 7.18
C ILE A 3 7.43 2.62 7.24
N LEU A 4 8.02 1.51 6.82
CA LEU A 4 7.34 0.21 6.85
C LEU A 4 6.94 -0.19 8.27
N LEU A 5 7.86 -0.05 9.22
CA LEU A 5 7.61 -0.38 10.62
C LEU A 5 6.48 0.47 11.19
N LYS A 6 6.52 1.77 10.93
CA LYS A 6 5.47 2.69 11.39
C LYS A 6 4.12 2.40 10.74
N THR A 7 4.11 2.06 9.47
CA THR A 7 2.88 1.70 8.76
C THR A 7 2.23 0.48 9.39
N ILE A 8 3.01 -0.57 9.65
CA ILE A 8 2.49 -1.80 10.25
C ILE A 8 2.01 -1.55 11.68
N GLU A 9 2.78 -0.76 12.44
CA GLU A 9 2.39 -0.39 13.81
C GLU A 9 1.08 0.37 13.86
N SER A 10 0.79 1.18 12.85
CA SER A 10 -0.43 2.00 12.78
C SER A 10 -1.68 1.20 12.43
N LEU A 11 -1.55 -0.03 11.93
CA LEU A 11 -2.68 -0.83 11.49
C LEU A 11 -3.51 -1.32 12.68
N ASN A 12 -4.83 -1.17 12.60
CA ASN A 12 -5.73 -1.78 13.56
C ASN A 12 -6.03 -3.25 13.18
N LYS A 13 -6.76 -3.96 14.02
CA LYS A 13 -7.05 -5.38 13.81
C LYS A 13 -7.81 -5.65 12.52
N GLU A 14 -8.74 -4.78 12.17
CA GLU A 14 -9.54 -4.92 10.95
C GLU A 14 -8.70 -4.68 9.71
N GLU A 15 -7.80 -3.70 9.75
CA GLU A 15 -6.89 -3.41 8.65
C GLU A 15 -5.91 -4.55 8.41
N ILE A 16 -5.39 -5.15 9.48
CA ILE A 16 -4.52 -6.33 9.40
C ILE A 16 -5.26 -7.49 8.76
N ARG A 17 -6.49 -7.75 9.20
CA ARG A 17 -7.32 -8.83 8.67
C ARG A 17 -7.64 -8.60 7.19
N TYR A 18 -8.00 -7.38 6.84
CA TYR A 18 -8.30 -7.02 5.46
C TYR A 18 -7.08 -7.18 4.56
N TYR A 19 -5.91 -6.74 5.02
CA TYR A 19 -4.67 -6.89 4.26
C TYR A 19 -4.36 -8.36 3.97
N LYS A 20 -4.52 -9.24 4.94
CA LYS A 20 -4.27 -10.67 4.74
C LYS A 20 -5.20 -11.28 3.69
N ILE A 21 -6.47 -10.92 3.73
CA ILE A 21 -7.46 -11.38 2.74
C ILE A 21 -7.16 -10.80 1.36
N PHE A 22 -6.91 -9.51 1.29
CA PHE A 22 -6.57 -8.79 0.06
C PHE A 22 -5.32 -9.37 -0.60
N SER A 23 -4.31 -9.62 0.20
CA SER A 23 -3.04 -10.18 -0.26
C SER A 23 -3.22 -11.59 -0.84
N ASN A 24 -4.05 -12.42 -0.21
CA ASN A 24 -4.33 -13.77 -0.69
C ASN A 24 -5.10 -13.78 -2.01
N ARG A 25 -5.94 -12.77 -2.25
CA ARG A 25 -6.69 -12.65 -3.51
C ARG A 25 -5.82 -12.21 -4.67
N THR A 26 -4.81 -11.38 -4.42
CA THR A 26 -3.96 -10.82 -5.47
C THR A 26 -2.77 -11.69 -5.80
N HIS A 27 -2.35 -12.55 -4.89
CA HIS A 27 -1.21 -13.44 -5.07
C HIS A 27 -1.51 -14.82 -4.50
N ASN A 28 -1.33 -15.85 -5.31
CA ASN A 28 -1.66 -17.24 -4.98
C ASN A 28 -0.41 -18.09 -4.82
N GLU A 29 0.69 -17.55 -4.38
CA GLU A 29 1.94 -18.28 -4.23
C GLU A 29 2.09 -18.84 -2.82
N GLU A 30 2.53 -20.10 -2.74
CA GLU A 30 2.95 -20.71 -1.48
C GLU A 30 4.27 -20.08 -1.02
N ASN A 31 4.48 -19.99 0.29
CA ASN A 31 5.70 -19.43 0.90
C ASN A 31 5.98 -17.97 0.53
N ARG A 32 4.97 -17.16 0.62
CA ARG A 32 5.08 -15.75 0.31
C ARG A 32 5.97 -15.02 1.31
N LYS A 33 7.08 -14.52 0.82
CA LYS A 33 8.06 -13.80 1.65
C LYS A 33 7.53 -12.49 2.20
N ASP A 34 6.62 -11.83 1.48
CA ASP A 34 5.99 -10.60 1.95
C ASP A 34 5.15 -10.82 3.20
N ILE A 35 4.37 -11.89 3.25
CA ILE A 35 3.60 -12.25 4.45
C ILE A 35 4.51 -12.65 5.61
N ILE A 36 5.58 -13.39 5.32
CA ILE A 36 6.57 -13.77 6.33
C ILE A 36 7.19 -12.53 6.96
N LEU A 37 7.60 -11.57 6.13
CA LEU A 37 8.15 -10.30 6.61
C LEU A 37 7.12 -9.49 7.41
N PHE A 38 5.88 -9.42 6.92
CA PHE A 38 4.79 -8.75 7.62
C PHE A 38 4.59 -9.31 9.03
N GLU A 39 4.49 -10.63 9.16
CA GLU A 39 4.30 -11.28 10.45
C GLU A 39 5.51 -11.08 11.37
N SER A 40 6.72 -11.13 10.82
CA SER A 40 7.94 -10.91 11.59
C SER A 40 7.97 -9.51 12.19
N ILE A 41 7.61 -8.49 11.41
CA ILE A 41 7.58 -7.10 11.89
C ILE A 41 6.47 -6.93 12.92
N LYS A 42 5.27 -7.41 12.62
CA LYS A 42 4.11 -7.28 13.50
C LYS A 42 4.34 -7.89 14.88
N ASN A 43 4.95 -9.07 14.91
CA ASN A 43 5.15 -9.80 16.17
C ASN A 43 6.34 -9.27 16.99
N ASN A 44 7.24 -8.52 16.38
CA ASN A 44 8.48 -8.04 17.00
C ASN A 44 8.69 -6.53 16.82
N ILE A 45 7.62 -5.74 16.91
CA ILE A 45 7.70 -4.29 16.66
C ILE A 45 8.72 -3.61 17.57
N SER A 46 8.77 -3.97 18.84
CA SER A 46 9.70 -3.37 19.80
C SER A 46 11.13 -3.86 19.65
N ASP A 47 11.31 -5.08 19.16
CA ASP A 47 12.61 -5.76 19.06
C ASP A 47 13.02 -6.03 17.61
N TYR A 48 12.42 -5.34 16.65
CA TYR A 48 12.67 -5.57 15.25
C TYR A 48 14.11 -5.22 14.87
N ASN A 49 14.84 -6.22 14.37
CA ASN A 49 16.20 -6.06 13.85
C ASN A 49 16.19 -6.38 12.37
N GLU A 50 16.24 -5.34 11.56
CA GLU A 50 16.19 -5.44 10.09
C GLU A 50 17.33 -6.26 9.51
N LYS A 51 18.54 -6.09 10.03
CA LYS A 51 19.72 -6.82 9.55
C LYS A 51 19.58 -8.33 9.76
N GLU A 52 19.11 -8.72 10.92
CA GLU A 52 18.92 -10.11 11.26
C GLU A 52 17.88 -10.78 10.37
N ILE A 53 16.77 -10.12 10.14
CA ILE A 53 15.70 -10.63 9.29
C ILE A 53 16.14 -10.67 7.83
N ALA A 54 16.86 -9.66 7.35
CA ALA A 54 17.39 -9.64 6.00
C ALA A 54 18.36 -10.80 5.76
N GLU A 55 19.22 -11.10 6.72
CA GLU A 55 20.14 -12.22 6.62
C GLU A 55 19.40 -13.56 6.60
N LYS A 56 18.38 -13.72 7.42
CA LYS A 56 17.58 -14.95 7.46
C LYS A 56 16.85 -15.19 6.14
N MET A 57 16.34 -14.15 5.51
CA MET A 57 15.52 -14.28 4.32
C MET A 57 16.33 -14.37 3.03
N TYR A 58 17.41 -13.61 2.92
CA TYR A 58 18.14 -13.45 1.66
C TYR A 58 19.65 -13.55 1.77
N GLY A 59 20.19 -13.67 2.98
CA GLY A 59 21.65 -13.69 3.18
C GLY A 59 22.29 -12.40 2.69
N ASP A 60 23.21 -12.50 1.72
CA ASP A 60 23.95 -11.37 1.18
C ASP A 60 23.16 -10.55 0.14
N LYS A 61 21.98 -10.99 -0.25
CA LYS A 61 21.18 -10.36 -1.31
C LYS A 61 20.36 -9.19 -0.78
N LYS A 62 21.02 -8.12 -0.40
CA LYS A 62 20.38 -6.92 0.18
C LYS A 62 19.36 -6.27 -0.74
N ASN A 63 19.62 -6.25 -2.06
CA ASN A 63 18.71 -5.65 -3.02
C ASN A 63 17.37 -6.36 -3.07
N ASN A 64 17.37 -7.69 -2.95
CA ASN A 64 16.14 -8.48 -2.92
C ASN A 64 15.31 -8.15 -1.68
N PHE A 65 15.97 -7.94 -0.55
CA PHE A 65 15.27 -7.55 0.67
C PHE A 65 14.66 -6.15 0.55
N TYR A 66 15.37 -5.19 -0.04
CA TYR A 66 14.83 -3.85 -0.30
C TYR A 66 13.60 -3.90 -1.20
N GLN A 67 13.65 -4.69 -2.26
CA GLN A 67 12.49 -4.88 -3.13
C GLN A 67 11.31 -5.49 -2.38
N LEU A 68 11.57 -6.47 -1.53
CA LEU A 68 10.54 -7.09 -0.71
C LEU A 68 9.88 -6.07 0.23
N LYS A 69 10.67 -5.23 0.88
CA LYS A 69 10.16 -4.16 1.76
C LYS A 69 9.27 -3.20 0.99
N ASN A 70 9.72 -2.76 -0.18
CA ASN A 70 8.96 -1.82 -1.00
C ASN A 70 7.66 -2.44 -1.50
N ASN A 71 7.70 -3.70 -1.92
CA ASN A 71 6.52 -4.42 -2.38
C ASN A 71 5.51 -4.64 -1.25
N LEU A 72 6.01 -4.95 -0.05
CA LEU A 72 5.16 -5.12 1.13
C LEU A 72 4.46 -3.81 1.48
N LEU A 73 5.21 -2.71 1.56
CA LEU A 73 4.65 -1.39 1.85
C LEU A 73 3.60 -0.99 0.82
N HIS A 74 3.91 -1.19 -0.46
CA HIS A 74 2.98 -0.90 -1.55
C HIS A 74 1.69 -1.73 -1.44
N GLY A 75 1.82 -3.02 -1.13
CA GLY A 75 0.67 -3.90 -0.94
C GLY A 75 -0.21 -3.50 0.24
N ILE A 76 0.40 -3.13 1.36
CA ILE A 76 -0.33 -2.64 2.53
C ILE A 76 -1.08 -1.36 2.19
N ASN A 77 -0.42 -0.41 1.54
CA ASN A 77 -1.04 0.86 1.17
C ASN A 77 -2.21 0.64 0.19
N LYS A 78 -2.07 -0.27 -0.76
CA LYS A 78 -3.17 -0.63 -1.66
C LYS A 78 -4.35 -1.22 -0.91
N SER A 79 -4.11 -2.07 0.07
CA SER A 79 -5.18 -2.67 0.87
C SER A 79 -5.91 -1.61 1.70
N ILE A 80 -5.19 -0.66 2.27
CA ILE A 80 -5.77 0.44 3.05
C ILE A 80 -6.67 1.29 2.14
N VAL A 81 -6.17 1.67 0.98
CA VAL A 81 -6.95 2.46 0.02
C VAL A 81 -8.20 1.68 -0.41
N SER A 82 -8.06 0.39 -0.73
CA SER A 82 -9.19 -0.45 -1.13
C SER A 82 -10.23 -0.58 -0.02
N GLN A 83 -9.79 -0.76 1.22
CA GLN A 83 -10.68 -0.90 2.38
C GLN A 83 -11.48 0.37 2.65
N HIS A 84 -10.82 1.53 2.56
CA HIS A 84 -11.41 2.79 2.97
C HIS A 84 -12.06 3.58 1.82
N THR A 85 -11.95 3.11 0.58
CA THR A 85 -12.50 3.80 -0.61
C THR A 85 -13.82 3.19 -1.08
N ASN A 86 -14.54 2.46 -0.26
CA ASN A 86 -15.78 1.78 -0.65
C ASN A 86 -17.02 2.67 -0.58
N LYS A 87 -16.85 3.97 -0.42
CA LYS A 87 -17.98 4.89 -0.42
C LYS A 87 -18.16 5.46 -1.82
N GLU A 88 -19.39 5.40 -2.31
CA GLU A 88 -19.77 5.92 -3.62
C GLU A 88 -19.31 7.35 -3.82
N ASP A 89 -19.39 8.19 -2.78
CA ASP A 89 -18.98 9.58 -2.82
C ASP A 89 -17.47 9.74 -3.04
N ASP A 90 -16.66 8.92 -2.39
CA ASP A 90 -15.19 8.96 -2.53
C ASP A 90 -14.76 8.53 -3.93
N THR A 91 -15.40 7.51 -4.49
CA THR A 91 -15.15 7.05 -5.85
C THR A 91 -15.53 8.12 -6.87
N SER A 92 -16.66 8.78 -6.68
CA SER A 92 -17.14 9.85 -7.53
C SER A 92 -16.18 11.04 -7.54
N LEU A 93 -15.70 11.45 -6.36
CA LEU A 93 -14.71 12.52 -6.21
C LEU A 93 -13.40 12.17 -6.91
N TYR A 94 -12.92 10.95 -6.73
CA TYR A 94 -11.70 10.47 -7.37
C TYR A 94 -11.82 10.52 -8.90
N ASN A 95 -12.95 10.05 -9.44
CA ASN A 95 -13.21 10.07 -10.87
C ASN A 95 -13.24 11.49 -11.44
N ILE A 96 -13.81 12.43 -10.70
CA ILE A 96 -13.84 13.85 -11.10
C ILE A 96 -12.42 14.42 -11.19
N ILE A 97 -11.58 14.11 -10.21
CA ILE A 97 -10.17 14.54 -10.21
C ILE A 97 -9.42 13.95 -11.40
N LEU A 98 -9.63 12.67 -11.69
CA LEU A 98 -9.01 12.02 -12.85
C LEU A 98 -9.45 12.67 -14.17
N LEU A 99 -10.74 12.96 -14.33
CA LEU A 99 -11.26 13.65 -15.52
C LEU A 99 -10.60 15.01 -15.68
N SER A 100 -10.48 15.78 -14.61
CA SER A 100 -9.80 17.08 -14.64
C SER A 100 -8.37 16.93 -15.17
N ARG A 101 -7.62 15.94 -14.70
CA ARG A 101 -6.25 15.70 -15.16
C ARG A 101 -6.17 15.28 -16.60
N ILE A 102 -7.11 14.44 -17.05
CA ILE A 102 -7.15 13.98 -18.45
C ILE A 102 -7.38 15.17 -19.38
N TYR A 103 -8.34 16.04 -19.07
CA TYR A 103 -8.63 17.21 -19.89
C TYR A 103 -7.49 18.23 -19.87
N GLN A 104 -6.79 18.34 -18.77
CA GLN A 104 -5.59 19.17 -18.68
C GLN A 104 -4.51 18.67 -19.65
N ARG A 105 -4.30 17.36 -19.73
CA ARG A 105 -3.34 16.75 -20.67
C ARG A 105 -3.75 16.95 -22.13
N LYS A 106 -5.05 16.96 -22.39
CA LYS A 106 -5.58 17.24 -23.74
C LYS A 106 -5.47 18.71 -24.14
N GLY A 107 -5.12 19.57 -23.21
CA GLY A 107 -5.03 21.01 -23.44
C GLY A 107 -6.37 21.72 -23.34
N ASP A 108 -7.43 21.06 -22.87
CA ASP A 108 -8.74 21.67 -22.67
C ASP A 108 -8.84 22.24 -21.27
N VAL A 109 -8.43 23.49 -21.11
CA VAL A 109 -8.37 24.17 -19.82
C VAL A 109 -9.77 24.41 -19.25
N ASP A 110 -10.74 24.71 -20.09
CA ASP A 110 -12.10 24.99 -19.64
C ASP A 110 -12.76 23.76 -19.03
N LEU A 111 -12.65 22.60 -19.68
CA LEU A 111 -13.18 21.35 -19.15
C LEU A 111 -12.44 20.91 -17.90
N SER A 112 -11.10 21.03 -17.89
CA SER A 112 -10.30 20.71 -16.71
C SER A 112 -10.76 21.53 -15.50
N TYR A 113 -10.91 22.83 -15.67
CA TYR A 113 -11.36 23.73 -14.63
C TYR A 113 -12.77 23.40 -14.16
N HIS A 114 -13.66 23.07 -15.08
CA HIS A 114 -15.04 22.69 -14.78
C HIS A 114 -15.09 21.50 -13.80
N TYR A 115 -14.33 20.43 -14.09
CA TYR A 115 -14.33 19.27 -13.24
C TYR A 115 -13.58 19.50 -11.92
N LEU A 116 -12.51 20.29 -11.96
CA LEU A 116 -11.79 20.62 -10.74
C LEU A 116 -12.68 21.40 -9.76
N LYS A 117 -13.50 22.31 -10.28
CA LYS A 117 -14.45 23.06 -9.46
C LYS A 117 -15.51 22.17 -8.83
N LYS A 118 -15.96 21.14 -9.54
CA LYS A 118 -16.92 20.17 -8.99
C LYS A 118 -16.34 19.35 -7.84
N ALA A 119 -15.02 19.17 -7.78
CA ALA A 119 -14.36 18.45 -6.72
C ALA A 119 -14.23 19.24 -5.42
N GLU A 120 -14.42 20.55 -5.47
CA GLU A 120 -14.42 21.38 -4.26
C GLU A 120 -15.72 21.11 -3.41
#